data_d10f1f73df62a04bbfca112f721ee848
#
_entry.id   d10f1f73df62a04bbfca112f721ee848
#
_cell.length_a   1.000
_cell.length_b   1.000
_cell.length_c   1.000
_cell.angle_alpha   90.00
_cell.angle_beta   90.00
_cell.angle_gamma   90.00
#
_symmetry.space_group_name_H-M   'P 1'
#
loop_
_entity.id
_entity.type
_entity.pdbx_description
1 polymer ?
#
loop_
_entity_poly.entity_id
_entity_poly.type
_entity_poly.pdbx_seq_one_letter_code
_entity_poly.pdbx_strand_id
1 'polypeptide(L)'
;MKYIVRSVKYFVAMCVLCVVLMGLMLVTGTSQLTAEETLYLLFHSDRFVLLAVAVVVLAATYPKFGFVVRRVEGDVVKHRAQIENAFRTEGFRLVSEQDGVLHFRGNGVVKRLTLLFEDDVVVYQEGDTIVIDGIRRGVARIAYRLDGYLIMAKRDEK
;
A
#
# COMPACT_ATOMS: atom_id res chain seq x y z
N MET A 1 9.20 -14.78 -3.43
CA MET A 1 9.54 -13.76 -4.46
C MET A 1 8.86 -12.41 -4.25
N LYS A 2 7.53 -12.31 -4.05
CA LYS A 2 6.82 -11.01 -3.87
C LYS A 2 7.38 -10.12 -2.75
N TYR A 3 7.83 -10.70 -1.63
CA TYR A 3 8.38 -9.95 -0.48
C TYR A 3 9.69 -9.21 -0.84
N ILE A 4 10.64 -9.90 -1.47
CA ILE A 4 11.94 -9.32 -1.85
C ILE A 4 11.75 -8.20 -2.88
N VAL A 5 10.90 -8.41 -3.89
CA VAL A 5 10.59 -7.40 -4.89
C VAL A 5 9.99 -6.14 -4.25
N ARG A 6 9.08 -6.32 -3.28
CA ARG A 6 8.52 -5.21 -2.50
C ARG A 6 9.58 -4.47 -1.69
N SER A 7 10.46 -5.20 -0.97
CA SER A 7 11.54 -4.60 -0.18
C SER A 7 12.49 -3.77 -1.06
N VAL A 8 12.91 -4.30 -2.22
CA VAL A 8 13.75 -3.56 -3.17
C VAL A 8 13.06 -2.30 -3.70
N LYS A 9 11.78 -2.39 -4.03
CA LYS A 9 10.99 -1.24 -4.50
C LYS A 9 10.89 -0.13 -3.44
N TYR A 10 10.65 -0.48 -2.18
CA TYR A 10 10.65 0.49 -1.09
C TYR A 10 12.03 1.06 -0.81
N PHE A 11 13.08 0.26 -0.93
CA PHE A 11 14.45 0.74 -0.83
C PHE A 11 14.74 1.81 -1.89
N VAL A 12 14.42 1.53 -3.16
CA VAL A 12 14.59 2.52 -4.25
C VAL A 12 13.75 3.77 -4.00
N ALA A 13 12.49 3.61 -3.58
CA ALA A 13 11.61 4.76 -3.27
C ALA A 13 12.17 5.63 -2.13
N MET A 14 12.74 5.01 -1.09
CA MET A 14 13.41 5.73 0.01
C MET A 14 14.66 6.47 -0.46
N CYS A 15 15.49 5.84 -1.31
CA CYS A 15 16.66 6.50 -1.90
C CYS A 15 16.27 7.72 -2.74
N VAL A 16 15.24 7.57 -3.58
CA VAL A 16 14.71 8.69 -4.40
C VAL A 16 14.20 9.81 -3.49
N LEU A 17 13.47 9.48 -2.42
CA LEU A 17 12.98 10.47 -1.45
C LEU A 17 14.14 11.22 -0.79
N CYS A 18 15.21 10.54 -0.37
CA CYS A 18 16.39 11.16 0.20
C CYS A 18 17.05 12.14 -0.79
N VAL A 19 17.18 11.75 -2.05
CA VAL A 19 17.75 12.61 -3.11
C VAL A 19 16.88 13.84 -3.35
N VAL A 20 15.55 13.67 -3.41
CA VAL A 20 14.60 14.78 -3.59
C VAL A 20 14.66 15.76 -2.42
N LEU A 21 14.68 15.25 -1.17
CA LEU A 21 14.78 16.10 0.02
C LEU A 21 16.11 16.87 0.05
N MET A 22 17.21 16.23 -0.31
CA MET A 22 18.52 16.87 -0.39
C MET A 22 18.54 17.95 -1.47
N GLY A 23 18.00 17.66 -2.65
CA GLY A 23 17.84 18.66 -3.72
C GLY A 23 16.97 19.86 -3.30
N LEU A 24 15.88 19.59 -2.58
CA LEU A 24 15.01 20.65 -2.05
C LEU A 24 15.74 21.54 -1.04
N MET A 25 16.54 20.97 -0.13
CA MET A 25 17.36 21.73 0.83
C MET A 25 18.37 22.64 0.14
N LEU A 26 18.98 22.18 -0.96
CA LEU A 26 19.93 22.98 -1.76
C LEU A 26 19.20 24.12 -2.48
N VAL A 27 18.06 23.84 -3.12
CA VAL A 27 17.28 24.85 -3.90
C VAL A 27 16.68 25.91 -2.98
N THR A 28 16.22 25.55 -1.79
CA THR A 28 15.62 26.48 -0.83
C THR A 28 16.67 27.29 -0.05
N GLY A 29 17.98 27.03 -0.27
CA GLY A 29 19.05 27.71 0.46
C GLY A 29 19.07 27.38 1.98
N THR A 30 18.34 26.34 2.40
CA THR A 30 18.34 25.88 3.80
C THR A 30 19.67 25.24 4.18
N SER A 31 20.40 24.69 3.20
CA SER A 31 21.75 24.20 3.36
C SER A 31 22.74 25.34 3.08
N GLN A 32 23.68 25.57 4.01
CA GLN A 32 24.79 26.51 3.81
C GLN A 32 25.95 25.88 2.98
N LEU A 33 25.82 24.59 2.65
CA LEU A 33 26.81 23.81 1.93
C LEU A 33 26.47 23.76 0.44
N THR A 34 27.51 23.72 -0.37
CA THR A 34 27.35 23.43 -1.81
C THR A 34 26.93 21.98 -2.07
N ALA A 35 26.49 21.67 -3.27
CA ALA A 35 26.12 20.31 -3.65
C ALA A 35 27.28 19.31 -3.49
N GLU A 36 28.49 19.74 -3.85
CA GLU A 36 29.69 18.91 -3.72
C GLU A 36 30.06 18.65 -2.25
N GLU A 37 30.04 19.67 -1.43
CA GLU A 37 30.30 19.54 0.02
C GLU A 37 29.25 18.67 0.72
N THR A 38 27.98 18.82 0.32
CA THR A 38 26.89 18.00 0.87
C THR A 38 27.09 16.52 0.53
N LEU A 39 27.43 16.22 -0.72
CA LEU A 39 27.73 14.84 -1.16
C LEU A 39 28.98 14.29 -0.47
N TYR A 40 30.05 15.08 -0.38
CA TYR A 40 31.26 14.66 0.28
C TYR A 40 31.01 14.31 1.76
N LEU A 41 30.36 15.20 2.51
CA LEU A 41 30.01 14.98 3.89
C LEU A 41 29.04 13.80 4.08
N LEU A 42 28.10 13.63 3.14
CA LEU A 42 27.17 12.51 3.18
C LEU A 42 27.92 11.17 3.14
N PHE A 43 28.86 11.01 2.21
CA PHE A 43 29.56 9.73 2.02
C PHE A 43 30.74 9.52 3.00
N HIS A 44 31.30 10.57 3.57
CA HIS A 44 32.45 10.49 4.49
C HIS A 44 32.08 10.66 5.95
N SER A 45 30.80 10.83 6.25
CA SER A 45 30.32 10.94 7.64
C SER A 45 29.93 9.58 8.21
N ASP A 46 30.29 9.32 9.46
CA ASP A 46 29.81 8.14 10.21
C ASP A 46 28.28 8.05 10.26
N ARG A 47 27.60 9.20 10.16
CA ARG A 47 26.13 9.29 10.09
C ARG A 47 25.56 8.71 8.81
N PHE A 48 26.34 8.63 7.73
CA PHE A 48 25.91 7.98 6.49
C PHE A 48 25.68 6.49 6.68
N VAL A 49 26.56 5.81 7.40
CA VAL A 49 26.39 4.37 7.71
C VAL A 49 25.10 4.16 8.49
N LEU A 50 24.82 5.00 9.47
CA LEU A 50 23.60 4.93 10.27
C LEU A 50 22.35 5.18 9.42
N LEU A 51 22.38 6.17 8.52
CA LEU A 51 21.30 6.44 7.57
C LEU A 51 21.08 5.25 6.61
N ALA A 52 22.16 4.71 6.05
CA ALA A 52 22.09 3.58 5.14
C ALA A 52 21.47 2.33 5.81
N VAL A 53 21.92 2.03 7.03
CA VAL A 53 21.36 0.93 7.84
C VAL A 53 19.88 1.18 8.12
N ALA A 54 19.49 2.39 8.52
CA ALA A 54 18.10 2.73 8.80
C ALA A 54 17.22 2.55 7.55
N VAL A 55 17.68 3.00 6.38
CA VAL A 55 16.96 2.83 5.10
C VAL A 55 16.79 1.35 4.75
N VAL A 56 17.83 0.54 4.90
CA VAL A 56 17.78 -0.91 4.63
C VAL A 56 16.79 -1.59 5.59
N VAL A 57 16.88 -1.30 6.89
CA VAL A 57 15.98 -1.89 7.90
C VAL A 57 14.53 -1.49 7.63
N LEU A 58 14.25 -0.22 7.34
CA LEU A 58 12.90 0.24 7.00
C LEU A 58 12.37 -0.42 5.73
N ALA A 59 13.17 -0.51 4.67
CA ALA A 59 12.80 -1.16 3.43
C ALA A 59 12.53 -2.66 3.61
N ALA A 60 13.29 -3.34 4.47
CA ALA A 60 13.11 -4.75 4.76
C ALA A 60 11.87 -5.03 5.64
N THR A 61 11.55 -4.15 6.57
CA THR A 61 10.44 -4.34 7.51
C THR A 61 9.09 -3.85 6.96
N TYR A 62 9.09 -2.85 6.08
CA TYR A 62 7.87 -2.23 5.55
C TYR A 62 6.88 -3.23 4.92
N PRO A 63 7.28 -4.21 4.10
CA PRO A 63 6.34 -5.16 3.51
C PRO A 63 5.56 -5.98 4.56
N LYS A 64 6.14 -6.20 5.73
CA LYS A 64 5.49 -6.92 6.83
C LYS A 64 4.36 -6.11 7.48
N PHE A 65 4.54 -4.79 7.59
CA PHE A 65 3.58 -3.90 8.25
C PHE A 65 2.62 -3.22 7.27
N GLY A 66 3.01 -3.11 6.00
CA GLY A 66 2.25 -2.42 4.95
C GLY A 66 1.08 -3.22 4.37
N PHE A 67 1.04 -4.53 4.60
CA PHE A 67 0.02 -5.44 4.06
C PHE A 67 -0.75 -6.13 5.16
N VAL A 68 -2.01 -6.45 4.89
CA VAL A 68 -2.90 -7.11 5.84
C VAL A 68 -3.92 -7.97 5.11
N VAL A 69 -4.26 -9.07 5.73
CA VAL A 69 -5.41 -9.91 5.36
C VAL A 69 -6.52 -9.63 6.34
N ARG A 70 -7.72 -9.34 5.82
CA ARG A 70 -8.94 -9.19 6.61
C ARG A 70 -9.97 -10.22 6.18
N ARG A 71 -10.71 -10.74 7.16
CA ARG A 71 -11.79 -11.70 6.98
C ARG A 71 -13.08 -11.07 7.43
N VAL A 72 -14.12 -11.17 6.59
CA VAL A 72 -15.46 -10.67 6.85
C VAL A 72 -16.42 -11.82 6.58
N GLU A 73 -17.36 -12.09 7.51
CA GLU A 73 -18.37 -13.15 7.33
C GLU A 73 -19.28 -12.82 6.14
N GLY A 74 -19.41 -13.75 5.22
CA GLY A 74 -20.25 -13.58 4.03
C GLY A 74 -19.81 -14.45 2.86
N ASP A 75 -20.59 -14.38 1.81
CA ASP A 75 -20.35 -15.09 0.55
C ASP A 75 -20.00 -14.10 -0.57
N VAL A 76 -18.91 -14.35 -1.29
CA VAL A 76 -18.41 -13.46 -2.35
C VAL A 76 -19.42 -13.33 -3.49
N VAL A 77 -20.11 -14.42 -3.85
CA VAL A 77 -21.07 -14.44 -4.96
C VAL A 77 -22.35 -13.71 -4.54
N LYS A 78 -22.90 -14.04 -3.36
CA LYS A 78 -24.14 -13.42 -2.85
C LYS A 78 -23.97 -11.92 -2.64
N HIS A 79 -22.81 -11.49 -2.11
CA HIS A 79 -22.57 -10.11 -1.74
C HIS A 79 -21.68 -9.34 -2.73
N ARG A 80 -21.62 -9.80 -3.96
CA ARG A 80 -20.76 -9.19 -4.98
C ARG A 80 -20.98 -7.69 -5.17
N ALA A 81 -22.23 -7.26 -5.23
CA ALA A 81 -22.58 -5.85 -5.41
C ALA A 81 -22.10 -4.98 -4.23
N GLN A 82 -22.20 -5.47 -3.00
CA GLN A 82 -21.70 -4.80 -1.80
C GLN A 82 -20.19 -4.71 -1.80
N ILE A 83 -19.50 -5.79 -2.20
CA ILE A 83 -18.03 -5.82 -2.36
C ILE A 83 -17.60 -4.76 -3.37
N GLU A 84 -18.13 -4.80 -4.59
CA GLU A 84 -17.77 -3.83 -5.65
C GLU A 84 -18.05 -2.39 -5.21
N ASN A 85 -19.17 -2.14 -4.50
CA ASN A 85 -19.51 -0.81 -4.00
C ASN A 85 -18.53 -0.33 -2.92
N ALA A 86 -18.14 -1.21 -1.97
CA ALA A 86 -17.14 -0.90 -0.94
C ALA A 86 -15.79 -0.53 -1.57
N PHE A 87 -15.35 -1.28 -2.58
CA PHE A 87 -14.12 -1.02 -3.31
C PHE A 87 -14.17 0.27 -4.12
N ARG A 88 -15.27 0.49 -4.86
CA ARG A 88 -15.46 1.71 -5.66
C ARG A 88 -15.46 2.96 -4.81
N THR A 89 -16.09 2.95 -3.64
CA THR A 89 -16.13 4.08 -2.71
C THR A 89 -14.73 4.42 -2.18
N GLU A 90 -13.85 3.43 -2.02
CA GLU A 90 -12.46 3.63 -1.61
C GLU A 90 -11.51 3.91 -2.80
N GLY A 91 -12.05 4.10 -4.01
CA GLY A 91 -11.29 4.43 -5.20
C GLY A 91 -10.51 3.25 -5.78
N PHE A 92 -11.09 2.05 -5.71
CA PHE A 92 -10.61 0.87 -6.40
C PHE A 92 -11.60 0.44 -7.47
N ARG A 93 -11.11 -0.25 -8.50
CA ARG A 93 -11.92 -0.85 -9.57
C ARG A 93 -11.59 -2.32 -9.73
N LEU A 94 -12.57 -3.11 -10.10
CA LEU A 94 -12.37 -4.50 -10.51
C LEU A 94 -11.60 -4.51 -11.84
N VAL A 95 -10.55 -5.31 -11.91
CA VAL A 95 -9.70 -5.45 -13.11
C VAL A 95 -9.85 -6.81 -13.74
N SER A 96 -9.92 -7.86 -12.94
CA SER A 96 -10.09 -9.23 -13.41
C SER A 96 -10.76 -10.10 -12.36
N GLU A 97 -11.37 -11.15 -12.85
CA GLU A 97 -11.91 -12.25 -12.05
C GLU A 97 -11.40 -13.55 -12.67
N GLN A 98 -10.77 -14.37 -11.86
CA GLN A 98 -10.25 -15.67 -12.27
C GLN A 98 -10.47 -16.67 -11.14
N ASP A 99 -11.06 -17.80 -11.44
CA ASP A 99 -11.27 -18.91 -10.49
C ASP A 99 -11.97 -18.48 -9.17
N GLY A 100 -12.93 -17.56 -9.26
CA GLY A 100 -13.65 -17.02 -8.10
C GLY A 100 -12.85 -16.00 -7.26
N VAL A 101 -11.68 -15.60 -7.74
CA VAL A 101 -10.83 -14.58 -7.13
C VAL A 101 -11.03 -13.25 -7.85
N LEU A 102 -11.38 -12.22 -7.11
CA LEU A 102 -11.58 -10.86 -7.63
C LEU A 102 -10.31 -10.04 -7.40
N HIS A 103 -9.79 -9.45 -8.47
CA HIS A 103 -8.64 -8.55 -8.43
C HIS A 103 -9.08 -7.11 -8.59
N PHE A 104 -8.80 -6.30 -7.58
CA PHE A 104 -9.08 -4.86 -7.60
C PHE A 104 -7.79 -4.06 -7.66
N ARG A 105 -7.83 -2.94 -8.38
CA ARG A 105 -6.73 -1.98 -8.44
C ARG A 105 -7.20 -0.56 -8.22
N GLY A 106 -6.27 0.28 -7.75
CA GLY A 106 -6.51 1.70 -7.57
C GLY A 106 -6.99 2.38 -8.85
N ASN A 107 -8.07 3.15 -8.74
CA ASN A 107 -8.62 3.89 -9.85
C ASN A 107 -7.84 5.20 -10.06
N GLY A 108 -7.20 5.33 -11.22
CA GLY A 108 -6.42 6.49 -11.59
C GLY A 108 -4.95 6.48 -11.14
N VAL A 109 -4.14 7.28 -11.84
CA VAL A 109 -2.68 7.33 -11.67
C VAL A 109 -2.32 7.87 -10.28
N VAL A 110 -3.03 8.90 -9.80
CA VAL A 110 -2.77 9.51 -8.50
C VAL A 110 -2.95 8.51 -7.36
N LYS A 111 -4.05 7.72 -7.39
CA LYS A 111 -4.29 6.68 -6.38
C LYS A 111 -3.20 5.61 -6.40
N ARG A 112 -2.77 5.18 -7.59
CA ARG A 112 -1.71 4.18 -7.76
C ARG A 112 -0.35 4.73 -7.29
N LEU A 113 -0.05 5.99 -7.58
CA LEU A 113 1.18 6.65 -7.13
C LEU A 113 1.20 6.78 -5.59
N THR A 114 0.10 7.19 -4.96
CA THR A 114 0.02 7.30 -3.49
C THR A 114 0.16 5.95 -2.78
N LEU A 115 -0.12 4.85 -3.49
CA LEU A 115 0.08 3.48 -3.03
C LEU A 115 1.40 2.87 -3.53
N LEU A 116 2.29 3.67 -4.12
CA LEU A 116 3.56 3.23 -4.72
C LEU A 116 3.39 2.06 -5.69
N PHE A 117 2.28 2.05 -6.47
CA PHE A 117 1.89 0.97 -7.38
C PHE A 117 1.70 -0.41 -6.69
N GLU A 118 1.52 -0.43 -5.37
CA GLU A 118 1.11 -1.60 -4.58
C GLU A 118 -0.40 -1.55 -4.35
N ASP A 119 -1.13 -1.30 -5.42
CA ASP A 119 -2.57 -1.06 -5.45
C ASP A 119 -3.40 -2.32 -5.74
N ASP A 120 -2.76 -3.49 -5.82
CA ASP A 120 -3.42 -4.76 -6.03
C ASP A 120 -4.04 -5.28 -4.73
N VAL A 121 -5.36 -5.46 -4.74
CA VAL A 121 -6.12 -6.04 -3.63
C VAL A 121 -6.90 -7.22 -4.16
N VAL A 122 -6.76 -8.35 -3.50
CA VAL A 122 -7.35 -9.61 -3.89
C VAL A 122 -8.48 -9.97 -2.93
N VAL A 123 -9.60 -10.42 -3.49
CA VAL A 123 -10.76 -10.90 -2.71
C VAL A 123 -11.10 -12.32 -3.15
N TYR A 124 -11.23 -13.21 -2.20
CA TYR A 124 -11.60 -14.60 -2.46
C TYR A 124 -12.41 -15.19 -1.32
N GLN A 125 -13.08 -16.32 -1.60
CA GLN A 125 -13.84 -17.06 -0.60
C GLN A 125 -12.95 -18.04 0.15
N GLU A 126 -13.06 -18.07 1.49
CA GLU A 126 -12.46 -19.10 2.34
C GLU A 126 -13.53 -19.62 3.32
N GLY A 127 -14.15 -20.77 3.00
CA GLY A 127 -15.31 -21.26 3.74
C GLY A 127 -16.46 -20.24 3.69
N ASP A 128 -16.96 -19.82 4.86
CA ASP A 128 -18.05 -18.85 5.00
C ASP A 128 -17.55 -17.40 5.16
N THR A 129 -16.29 -17.15 4.80
CA THR A 129 -15.69 -15.82 4.95
C THR A 129 -15.15 -15.27 3.64
N ILE A 130 -15.37 -13.98 3.45
CA ILE A 130 -14.77 -13.16 2.40
C ILE A 130 -13.39 -12.74 2.90
N VAL A 131 -12.34 -13.15 2.20
CA VAL A 131 -10.95 -12.77 2.52
C VAL A 131 -10.53 -11.63 1.61
N ILE A 132 -10.00 -10.56 2.21
CA ILE A 132 -9.49 -9.37 1.52
C ILE A 132 -8.00 -9.26 1.84
N ASP A 133 -7.15 -9.46 0.85
CA ASP A 133 -5.68 -9.38 0.97
C ASP A 133 -5.14 -8.20 0.16
N GLY A 134 -4.36 -7.34 0.78
CA GLY A 134 -3.74 -6.19 0.11
C GLY A 134 -3.14 -5.17 1.05
N ILE A 135 -2.92 -3.96 0.53
CA ILE A 135 -2.32 -2.87 1.30
C ILE A 135 -3.22 -2.46 2.47
N ARG A 136 -2.62 -2.41 3.66
CA ARG A 136 -3.32 -2.18 4.94
C ARG A 136 -4.25 -0.97 4.93
N ARG A 137 -3.80 0.17 4.34
CA ARG A 137 -4.60 1.41 4.29
C ARG A 137 -5.90 1.26 3.49
N GLY A 138 -5.87 0.48 2.41
CA GLY A 138 -7.06 0.20 1.60
C GLY A 138 -7.94 -0.85 2.25
N VAL A 139 -7.35 -2.01 2.53
CA VAL A 139 -8.05 -3.19 3.07
C VAL A 139 -8.81 -2.90 4.36
N ALA A 140 -8.21 -2.17 5.30
CA ALA A 140 -8.86 -1.87 6.59
C ALA A 140 -10.16 -1.07 6.41
N ARG A 141 -10.17 -0.07 5.52
CA ARG A 141 -11.37 0.74 5.25
C ARG A 141 -12.42 -0.01 4.44
N ILE A 142 -11.97 -0.79 3.44
CA ILE A 142 -12.86 -1.61 2.63
C ILE A 142 -13.55 -2.66 3.50
N ALA A 143 -12.81 -3.38 4.34
CA ALA A 143 -13.36 -4.40 5.23
C ALA A 143 -14.39 -3.80 6.20
N TYR A 144 -14.10 -2.65 6.81
CA TYR A 144 -15.04 -1.95 7.69
C TYR A 144 -16.35 -1.55 6.96
N ARG A 145 -16.26 -1.01 5.74
CA ARG A 145 -17.44 -0.64 4.95
C ARG A 145 -18.23 -1.86 4.52
N LEU A 146 -17.55 -2.92 4.07
CA LEU A 146 -18.19 -4.15 3.66
C LEU A 146 -18.96 -4.77 4.82
N ASP A 147 -18.35 -4.86 6.00
CA ASP A 147 -19.02 -5.35 7.21
C ASP A 147 -20.29 -4.55 7.52
N GLY A 148 -20.22 -3.22 7.44
CA GLY A 148 -21.38 -2.35 7.58
C GLY A 148 -22.49 -2.63 6.56
N TYR A 149 -22.15 -2.84 5.28
CA TYR A 149 -23.14 -3.18 4.25
C TYR A 149 -23.77 -4.55 4.46
N LEU A 150 -22.99 -5.54 4.93
CA LEU A 150 -23.50 -6.88 5.22
C LEU A 150 -24.42 -6.90 6.44
N ILE A 151 -24.11 -6.12 7.47
CA ILE A 151 -25.00 -5.97 8.63
C ILE A 151 -26.33 -5.34 8.23
N MET A 152 -26.31 -4.31 7.38
CA MET A 152 -27.56 -3.69 6.86
C MET A 152 -28.36 -4.67 6.02
N ALA A 153 -27.73 -5.38 5.10
CA ALA A 153 -28.39 -6.38 4.27
C ALA A 153 -29.05 -7.50 5.08
N LYS A 154 -28.38 -8.00 6.14
CA LYS A 154 -28.97 -8.98 7.07
C LYS A 154 -30.16 -8.44 7.85
N ARG A 155 -30.25 -7.11 8.07
CA ARG A 155 -31.39 -6.47 8.76
C ARG A 155 -32.60 -6.33 7.86
N ASP A 156 -32.37 -6.06 6.56
CA ASP A 156 -33.44 -5.90 5.58
C ASP A 156 -34.06 -7.24 5.14
N GLU A 157 -33.38 -8.37 5.38
CA GLU A 157 -33.87 -9.73 5.15
C GLU A 157 -34.75 -10.28 6.30
N LYS A 158 -34.88 -9.58 7.44
CA LYS A 158 -35.72 -9.94 8.62
C LYS A 158 -37.01 -9.15 8.66
#